data_015a2c8fb740a6c774d5099b58ac4713
#
_entry.id   015a2c8fb740a6c774d5099b58ac4713
#
_cell.length_a   1.000
_cell.length_b   1.000
_cell.length_c   1.000
_cell.angle_alpha   90.00
_cell.angle_beta   90.00
_cell.angle_gamma   90.00
#
_symmetry.space_group_name_H-M   'P 1'
#
loop_
_entity.id
_entity.type
_entity.pdbx_description
1 polymer ?
#
loop_
_entity_poly.entity_id
_entity_poly.type
_entity_poly.pdbx_seq_one_letter_code
_entity_poly.pdbx_strand_id
1 'polypeptide(L)'
;MRRTGVGVLPLTLTGVSSIAMILVMTAAAHAFINPNFTPIHLKDQSDLILVLKFDGTVKDGKATATVTKAMKGEAPARPLTFDFFAGAFEAQGKAVCQTIIDGTREAMLFVGFFEAGDEGGMAMGGEEEARGMLHLGGRWIVLTSVEKDLWDMEKIDSRMLGTWAGSTDMLLRAMEYILSDPDADVPVRTNAEWGEHVMFAKIEGEVREAAPVDLDGDGRPYLFVVCEKGDRLFRFTDGKFADVTAQRKLASKSSAALWTDVNRDGKLDLVTSTGTDLSTWKQQADGTFTCAGALVPTDREMKCVGLSVVVGDASVLVVSTSGSPLLVTLRKDGTAGPSKSLVEGEFPGKDFGVAGKCLVADFDGDAVPDILQPFESGGLFYRGTKPGEFAAPARAQLGLGKGRSAAAVGDYDADGLPDIFTTAEDANRIWHNLGKAQFVETLGVSGEIAYISKSGGVSAMTGDVNNDGRQDILIGYAGMPPHIFFNRGFRSFGHSHQLDLGEQKLLPQAGDGQQAACLGDFDGNGAEDMVLVLRNGEVWYFPRRALDRFALAVTVALRPGEAEPVMVTGWSGRRCLGAWPVTSGGPPAFFGLVDAGPVTLKWRFPGAEPQTQEVLVVDRPVHFTPRPKE
;
A
#
# COMPACT_ATOMS: atom_id res chain seq x y z
N MET A 1 -27.84 72.91 24.56
CA MET A 1 -28.48 73.81 23.58
C MET A 1 -28.14 73.36 22.15
N ARG A 2 -29.19 73.29 21.36
CA ARG A 2 -29.28 73.14 19.90
C ARG A 2 -28.90 71.84 19.21
N ARG A 3 -29.98 71.21 18.78
CA ARG A 3 -30.18 70.25 17.69
C ARG A 3 -29.84 70.83 16.32
N THR A 4 -29.37 69.96 15.42
CA THR A 4 -29.69 69.88 13.99
C THR A 4 -29.16 68.51 13.56
N GLY A 5 -29.79 67.52 13.08
CA GLY A 5 -30.90 67.41 12.12
C GLY A 5 -30.31 67.29 10.68
N VAL A 6 -29.90 66.09 10.20
CA VAL A 6 -29.71 65.88 8.76
C VAL A 6 -30.22 64.49 8.37
N GLY A 7 -30.90 64.49 7.28
CA GLY A 7 -31.85 63.60 6.71
C GLY A 7 -31.32 62.23 6.24
N VAL A 8 -32.26 61.35 6.19
CA VAL A 8 -32.21 59.99 5.61
C VAL A 8 -32.54 60.11 4.12
N LEU A 9 -31.63 59.56 3.31
CA LEU A 9 -31.91 59.25 1.91
C LEU A 9 -31.93 57.73 1.78
N PRO A 10 -32.94 57.12 1.12
CA PRO A 10 -33.00 55.69 0.95
C PRO A 10 -32.13 55.26 -0.22
N LEU A 11 -31.16 54.37 0.05
CA LEU A 11 -30.44 53.64 -1.00
C LEU A 11 -31.21 52.33 -1.26
N THR A 12 -31.69 52.25 -2.46
CA THR A 12 -32.36 51.09 -3.06
C THR A 12 -31.44 49.84 -3.06
N LEU A 13 -31.88 48.79 -2.40
CA LEU A 13 -31.33 47.43 -2.50
C LEU A 13 -31.72 46.83 -3.86
N THR A 14 -30.76 46.80 -4.78
CA THR A 14 -30.82 45.84 -5.91
C THR A 14 -29.37 45.51 -6.28
N GLY A 15 -28.96 44.27 -6.04
CA GLY A 15 -27.72 43.76 -6.63
C GLY A 15 -26.73 43.03 -5.71
N VAL A 16 -27.15 42.34 -4.66
CA VAL A 16 -26.28 41.41 -3.93
C VAL A 16 -27.07 40.15 -3.54
N SER A 17 -27.45 39.36 -4.51
CA SER A 17 -28.11 38.08 -4.22
C SER A 17 -27.63 36.92 -5.07
N SER A 18 -26.56 37.08 -5.87
CA SER A 18 -26.13 35.97 -6.74
C SER A 18 -24.72 35.47 -6.47
N ILE A 19 -23.93 36.12 -5.59
CA ILE A 19 -22.57 35.69 -5.27
C ILE A 19 -22.48 34.98 -3.90
N ALA A 20 -23.42 35.24 -2.99
CA ALA A 20 -23.44 34.57 -1.69
C ALA A 20 -24.04 33.15 -1.74
N MET A 21 -24.73 32.78 -2.81
CA MET A 21 -25.35 31.45 -2.95
C MET A 21 -24.43 30.43 -3.65
N ILE A 22 -23.34 30.89 -4.26
CA ILE A 22 -22.34 30.00 -4.89
C ILE A 22 -21.20 29.64 -3.93
N LEU A 23 -20.98 30.41 -2.86
CA LEU A 23 -19.94 30.11 -1.86
C LEU A 23 -20.40 29.20 -0.71
N VAL A 24 -21.67 28.84 -0.63
CA VAL A 24 -22.19 27.91 0.40
C VAL A 24 -22.35 26.49 -0.14
N MET A 25 -22.17 26.27 -1.44
CA MET A 25 -22.25 24.93 -2.04
C MET A 25 -20.89 24.27 -2.29
N THR A 26 -19.78 24.87 -1.89
CA THR A 26 -18.46 24.24 -1.88
C THR A 26 -17.96 23.89 -0.47
N ALA A 27 -18.80 24.05 0.56
CA ALA A 27 -18.53 23.42 1.85
C ALA A 27 -18.88 21.94 1.73
N ALA A 28 -17.95 21.21 1.11
CA ALA A 28 -17.60 19.83 1.37
C ALA A 28 -18.79 18.95 1.82
N ALA A 29 -19.31 18.21 0.90
CA ALA A 29 -19.63 16.84 1.22
C ALA A 29 -18.29 16.13 1.54
N HIS A 30 -17.71 16.38 2.70
CA HIS A 30 -16.92 15.38 3.37
C HIS A 30 -17.94 14.29 3.67
N ALA A 31 -17.99 13.30 2.80
CA ALA A 31 -18.66 12.06 3.10
C ALA A 31 -18.05 11.61 4.43
N PHE A 32 -18.81 11.66 5.49
CA PHE A 32 -18.46 11.00 6.73
C PHE A 32 -18.41 9.52 6.37
N ILE A 33 -17.22 9.07 6.02
CA ILE A 33 -16.95 7.65 5.82
C ILE A 33 -17.18 7.06 7.21
N ASN A 34 -18.22 6.24 7.37
CA ASN A 34 -18.33 5.42 8.55
C ASN A 34 -17.37 4.22 8.35
N PRO A 35 -16.17 4.24 8.91
CA PRO A 35 -15.21 3.16 8.73
C PRO A 35 -15.70 1.86 9.36
N ASN A 36 -16.74 1.93 10.19
CA ASN A 36 -17.27 0.81 10.93
C ASN A 36 -18.32 0.00 10.14
N PHE A 37 -18.93 0.56 9.07
CA PHE A 37 -19.85 -0.21 8.24
C PHE A 37 -19.12 -0.72 6.98
N THR A 38 -18.71 -1.98 7.04
CA THR A 38 -17.90 -2.65 6.02
C THR A 38 -18.73 -3.60 5.17
N PRO A 39 -18.20 -4.16 4.08
CA PRO A 39 -18.85 -5.25 3.36
C PRO A 39 -19.21 -6.48 4.22
N ILE A 40 -18.51 -6.73 5.32
CA ILE A 40 -18.87 -7.79 6.28
C ILE A 40 -20.21 -7.46 6.95
N HIS A 41 -20.38 -6.23 7.46
CA HIS A 41 -21.66 -5.80 8.03
C HIS A 41 -22.79 -5.87 7.00
N LEU A 42 -22.51 -5.48 5.76
CA LEU A 42 -23.46 -5.59 4.66
C LEU A 42 -23.89 -7.05 4.42
N LYS A 43 -22.93 -8.00 4.44
CA LYS A 43 -23.19 -9.45 4.38
C LYS A 43 -24.04 -9.93 5.56
N ASP A 44 -23.68 -9.52 6.78
CA ASP A 44 -24.32 -10.01 8.01
C ASP A 44 -25.75 -9.51 8.15
N GLN A 45 -25.99 -8.24 7.84
CA GLN A 45 -27.28 -7.57 7.92
C GLN A 45 -28.19 -7.82 6.72
N SER A 46 -27.71 -8.52 5.70
CA SER A 46 -28.53 -8.93 4.54
C SER A 46 -29.09 -10.32 4.72
N ASP A 47 -30.39 -10.49 4.53
CA ASP A 47 -31.07 -11.78 4.39
C ASP A 47 -30.93 -12.34 2.98
N LEU A 48 -30.80 -11.45 2.00
CA LEU A 48 -30.70 -11.79 0.59
C LEU A 48 -29.60 -10.98 -0.10
N ILE A 49 -28.73 -11.63 -0.86
CA ILE A 49 -27.69 -11.01 -1.68
C ILE A 49 -27.79 -11.59 -3.10
N LEU A 50 -28.11 -10.72 -4.06
CA LEU A 50 -28.34 -11.09 -5.45
C LEU A 50 -27.36 -10.36 -6.38
N VAL A 51 -26.89 -11.08 -7.40
CA VAL A 51 -26.25 -10.51 -8.58
C VAL A 51 -27.29 -10.38 -9.65
N LEU A 52 -27.43 -9.18 -10.19
CA LEU A 52 -28.46 -8.81 -11.13
C LEU A 52 -27.86 -8.40 -12.47
N LYS A 53 -28.64 -8.60 -13.53
CA LYS A 53 -28.33 -8.06 -14.86
C LYS A 53 -29.53 -7.35 -15.44
N PHE A 54 -29.42 -6.04 -15.64
CA PHE A 54 -30.43 -5.24 -16.33
C PHE A 54 -30.49 -5.56 -17.82
N ASP A 55 -31.66 -5.57 -18.40
CA ASP A 55 -31.85 -5.82 -19.83
C ASP A 55 -31.38 -4.63 -20.71
N GLY A 56 -31.20 -3.46 -20.11
CA GLY A 56 -30.75 -2.24 -20.78
C GLY A 56 -31.87 -1.39 -21.30
N THR A 57 -33.12 -1.79 -21.04
CA THR A 57 -34.33 -1.03 -21.45
C THR A 57 -34.85 -0.26 -20.24
N VAL A 58 -35.07 1.04 -20.43
CA VAL A 58 -35.71 1.87 -19.41
C VAL A 58 -36.96 2.50 -20.02
N LYS A 59 -38.12 2.31 -19.39
CA LYS A 59 -39.39 2.90 -19.82
C LYS A 59 -40.06 3.58 -18.63
N ASP A 60 -40.34 4.87 -18.78
CA ASP A 60 -41.03 5.69 -17.77
C ASP A 60 -40.35 5.60 -16.39
N GLY A 61 -39.00 5.58 -16.36
CA GLY A 61 -38.18 5.44 -15.13
C GLY A 61 -38.06 4.03 -14.60
N LYS A 62 -38.68 3.04 -15.23
CA LYS A 62 -38.64 1.63 -14.80
C LYS A 62 -37.66 0.83 -15.64
N ALA A 63 -36.89 -0.01 -14.94
CA ALA A 63 -35.98 -0.98 -15.54
C ALA A 63 -36.18 -2.36 -14.93
N THR A 64 -35.93 -3.41 -15.73
CA THR A 64 -36.06 -4.80 -15.30
C THR A 64 -34.70 -5.45 -15.26
N ALA A 65 -34.44 -6.22 -14.20
CA ALA A 65 -33.21 -7.01 -14.05
C ALA A 65 -33.53 -8.47 -13.77
N THR A 66 -32.76 -9.36 -14.39
CA THR A 66 -32.78 -10.80 -14.10
C THR A 66 -31.75 -11.12 -13.03
N VAL A 67 -32.09 -12.05 -12.13
CA VAL A 67 -31.14 -12.59 -11.15
C VAL A 67 -30.21 -13.56 -11.87
N THR A 68 -28.92 -13.26 -11.89
CA THR A 68 -27.89 -14.14 -12.48
C THR A 68 -27.30 -15.09 -11.46
N LYS A 69 -27.25 -14.67 -10.16
CA LYS A 69 -26.74 -15.45 -9.06
C LYS A 69 -27.40 -15.02 -7.75
N ALA A 70 -27.82 -15.98 -6.90
CA ALA A 70 -28.08 -15.72 -5.50
C ALA A 70 -26.85 -16.12 -4.70
N MET A 71 -26.26 -15.18 -3.99
CA MET A 71 -25.08 -15.41 -3.15
C MET A 71 -25.48 -15.76 -1.72
N LYS A 72 -26.59 -15.19 -1.24
CA LYS A 72 -27.21 -15.47 0.05
C LYS A 72 -28.71 -15.46 -0.11
N GLY A 73 -29.44 -16.36 0.52
CA GLY A 73 -30.89 -16.50 0.41
C GLY A 73 -31.36 -17.16 -0.90
N GLU A 74 -32.66 -17.15 -1.14
CA GLU A 74 -33.26 -17.78 -2.31
C GLU A 74 -33.57 -16.77 -3.42
N ALA A 75 -33.17 -17.11 -4.66
CA ALA A 75 -33.44 -16.26 -5.81
C ALA A 75 -34.95 -16.13 -6.08
N PRO A 76 -35.49 -14.92 -6.32
CA PRO A 76 -36.86 -14.73 -6.80
C PRO A 76 -37.11 -15.49 -8.10
N ALA A 77 -38.31 -16.05 -8.24
CA ALA A 77 -38.69 -16.83 -9.43
C ALA A 77 -38.91 -15.97 -10.67
N ARG A 78 -39.03 -14.64 -10.52
CA ARG A 78 -39.29 -13.67 -11.57
C ARG A 78 -38.21 -12.60 -11.61
N PRO A 79 -38.04 -11.93 -12.79
CA PRO A 79 -37.21 -10.74 -12.86
C PRO A 79 -37.74 -9.65 -11.93
N LEU A 80 -36.81 -8.84 -11.38
CA LEU A 80 -37.11 -7.72 -10.51
C LEU A 80 -37.30 -6.44 -11.33
N THR A 81 -38.30 -5.63 -10.97
CA THR A 81 -38.54 -4.31 -11.56
C THR A 81 -38.14 -3.23 -10.57
N PHE A 82 -37.45 -2.22 -11.06
CA PHE A 82 -37.02 -1.06 -10.30
C PHE A 82 -37.63 0.21 -10.87
N ASP A 83 -38.34 0.97 -10.04
CA ASP A 83 -38.86 2.30 -10.40
C ASP A 83 -37.91 3.37 -9.84
N PHE A 84 -37.07 3.92 -10.72
CA PHE A 84 -36.10 4.95 -10.35
C PHE A 84 -36.71 6.35 -10.31
N PHE A 85 -37.99 6.52 -10.67
CA PHE A 85 -38.71 7.81 -10.61
C PHE A 85 -39.70 7.89 -9.44
N ALA A 86 -39.84 6.84 -8.66
CA ALA A 86 -40.77 6.78 -7.54
C ALA A 86 -40.43 7.77 -6.40
N GLY A 87 -39.14 8.07 -6.21
CA GLY A 87 -38.66 8.89 -5.09
C GLY A 87 -38.72 10.41 -5.37
N ALA A 88 -38.40 11.18 -4.33
CA ALA A 88 -38.37 12.64 -4.36
C ALA A 88 -37.21 13.24 -5.21
N PHE A 89 -36.29 12.41 -5.68
CA PHE A 89 -35.04 12.85 -6.34
C PHE A 89 -35.02 12.46 -7.83
N GLU A 90 -35.93 12.96 -8.63
CA GLU A 90 -36.04 12.63 -10.05
C GLU A 90 -34.73 12.78 -10.86
N ALA A 91 -33.92 13.80 -10.54
CA ALA A 91 -32.63 13.99 -11.19
C ALA A 91 -31.65 12.83 -10.93
N GLN A 92 -31.65 12.25 -9.70
CA GLN A 92 -30.85 11.08 -9.35
C GLN A 92 -31.36 9.85 -10.11
N GLY A 93 -32.67 9.64 -10.15
CA GLY A 93 -33.31 8.56 -10.92
C GLY A 93 -32.96 8.61 -12.41
N LYS A 94 -33.00 9.79 -13.03
CA LYS A 94 -32.56 9.99 -14.40
C LYS A 94 -31.12 9.61 -14.63
N ALA A 95 -30.22 9.94 -13.69
CA ALA A 95 -28.80 9.57 -13.77
C ALA A 95 -28.60 8.05 -13.68
N VAL A 96 -29.36 7.35 -12.85
CA VAL A 96 -29.34 5.88 -12.76
C VAL A 96 -29.84 5.25 -14.05
N CYS A 97 -30.97 5.71 -14.56
CA CYS A 97 -31.53 5.25 -15.83
C CYS A 97 -30.53 5.43 -16.98
N GLN A 98 -29.88 6.58 -17.05
CA GLN A 98 -28.89 6.85 -18.09
C GLN A 98 -27.68 5.86 -17.97
N THR A 99 -27.23 5.57 -16.76
CA THR A 99 -26.17 4.58 -16.52
C THR A 99 -26.51 3.19 -17.08
N ILE A 100 -27.79 2.77 -16.96
CA ILE A 100 -28.26 1.48 -17.51
C ILE A 100 -28.31 1.56 -19.05
N ILE A 101 -28.82 2.67 -19.61
CA ILE A 101 -28.90 2.87 -21.06
C ILE A 101 -27.52 2.89 -21.70
N ASP A 102 -26.54 3.52 -21.05
CA ASP A 102 -25.13 3.63 -21.50
C ASP A 102 -24.36 2.31 -21.43
N GLY A 103 -25.00 1.23 -20.94
CA GLY A 103 -24.46 -0.12 -21.00
C GLY A 103 -23.97 -0.71 -19.68
N THR A 104 -24.01 0.00 -18.55
CA THR A 104 -23.75 -0.58 -17.22
C THR A 104 -24.96 -1.39 -16.78
N ARG A 105 -24.84 -2.71 -16.77
CA ARG A 105 -25.97 -3.63 -16.56
C ARG A 105 -25.84 -4.53 -15.36
N GLU A 106 -24.64 -4.76 -14.89
CA GLU A 106 -24.39 -5.60 -13.71
C GLU A 106 -24.58 -4.79 -12.43
N ALA A 107 -25.31 -5.38 -11.48
CA ALA A 107 -25.59 -4.79 -10.19
C ALA A 107 -25.60 -5.84 -9.09
N MET A 108 -25.42 -5.40 -7.84
CA MET A 108 -25.62 -6.24 -6.66
C MET A 108 -26.74 -5.63 -5.81
N LEU A 109 -27.69 -6.47 -5.41
CA LEU A 109 -28.77 -6.10 -4.51
C LEU A 109 -28.59 -6.83 -3.18
N PHE A 110 -28.55 -6.04 -2.11
CA PHE A 110 -28.55 -6.48 -0.73
C PHE A 110 -29.90 -6.14 -0.12
N VAL A 111 -30.58 -7.10 0.48
CA VAL A 111 -31.89 -6.91 1.10
C VAL A 111 -31.80 -7.35 2.55
N GLY A 112 -32.15 -6.46 3.47
CA GLY A 112 -32.07 -6.77 4.91
C GLY A 112 -32.42 -5.57 5.78
N PHE A 113 -32.09 -5.67 7.06
CA PHE A 113 -32.25 -4.60 8.04
C PHE A 113 -30.87 -4.01 8.32
N PHE A 114 -30.63 -2.80 7.83
CA PHE A 114 -29.33 -2.13 7.95
C PHE A 114 -29.34 -1.15 9.11
N GLU A 115 -28.68 -1.52 10.22
CA GLU A 115 -28.48 -0.67 11.38
C GLU A 115 -27.20 0.16 11.24
N ALA A 116 -27.30 1.44 11.59
CA ALA A 116 -26.13 2.30 11.72
C ALA A 116 -25.57 2.14 13.14
N GLY A 117 -24.26 1.96 13.27
CA GLY A 117 -23.57 1.83 14.56
C GLY A 117 -23.68 3.06 15.45
N ASP A 118 -23.43 2.87 16.75
CA ASP A 118 -23.77 3.71 17.90
C ASP A 118 -23.21 5.15 17.99
N GLU A 119 -22.41 5.64 17.07
CA GLU A 119 -21.88 7.01 17.14
C GLU A 119 -22.29 7.85 15.92
N GLY A 120 -23.45 8.50 16.02
CA GLY A 120 -23.92 9.49 15.04
C GLY A 120 -24.47 8.90 13.74
N GLY A 121 -24.77 7.63 13.76
CA GLY A 121 -25.27 6.87 12.64
C GLY A 121 -26.72 7.19 12.34
N MET A 122 -27.08 7.03 11.08
CA MET A 122 -28.44 7.07 10.64
C MET A 122 -29.17 5.80 11.04
N ALA A 123 -30.20 5.95 11.85
CA ALA A 123 -31.29 5.01 11.79
C ALA A 123 -31.92 5.13 10.39
N MET A 124 -31.66 4.17 9.51
CA MET A 124 -32.32 4.09 8.22
C MET A 124 -33.63 3.32 8.39
N GLY A 125 -34.64 4.03 8.87
CA GLY A 125 -36.03 3.58 8.90
C GLY A 125 -36.57 3.10 10.24
N GLY A 126 -37.87 3.32 10.44
CA GLY A 126 -38.64 2.76 11.56
C GLY A 126 -38.71 1.24 11.48
N GLU A 127 -39.05 0.66 12.55
CA GLU A 127 -38.78 -0.69 13.04
C GLU A 127 -39.20 -1.91 12.22
N GLU A 128 -39.73 -1.87 11.00
CA GLU A 128 -40.33 -3.10 10.42
C GLU A 128 -40.21 -3.36 8.91
N GLU A 129 -39.50 -2.53 8.11
CA GLU A 129 -39.44 -2.79 6.66
C GLU A 129 -38.01 -3.12 6.17
N ALA A 130 -37.85 -4.29 5.58
CA ALA A 130 -36.63 -4.67 4.89
C ALA A 130 -36.32 -3.72 3.73
N ARG A 131 -35.09 -3.21 3.67
CA ARG A 131 -34.65 -2.28 2.63
C ARG A 131 -33.73 -2.97 1.63
N GLY A 132 -33.71 -2.40 0.43
CA GLY A 132 -32.76 -2.78 -0.60
C GLY A 132 -31.62 -1.78 -0.71
N MET A 133 -30.39 -2.28 -0.76
CA MET A 133 -29.21 -1.52 -1.16
C MET A 133 -28.71 -2.05 -2.50
N LEU A 134 -28.90 -1.28 -3.55
CA LEU A 134 -28.45 -1.64 -4.89
C LEU A 134 -27.14 -0.94 -5.21
N HIS A 135 -26.12 -1.69 -5.52
CA HIS A 135 -24.87 -1.16 -6.07
C HIS A 135 -24.86 -1.31 -7.59
N LEU A 136 -24.79 -0.19 -8.29
CA LEU A 136 -24.79 -0.12 -9.76
C LEU A 136 -23.87 1.00 -10.24
N GLY A 137 -22.90 0.68 -11.08
CA GLY A 137 -22.01 1.67 -11.70
C GLY A 137 -21.26 2.54 -10.70
N GLY A 138 -20.79 1.95 -9.58
CA GLY A 138 -20.10 2.67 -8.51
C GLY A 138 -20.98 3.53 -7.62
N ARG A 139 -22.31 3.35 -7.67
CA ARG A 139 -23.29 4.11 -6.87
C ARG A 139 -24.10 3.19 -5.97
N TRP A 140 -24.40 3.67 -4.79
CA TRP A 140 -25.30 3.02 -3.85
C TRP A 140 -26.69 3.66 -3.93
N ILE A 141 -27.70 2.84 -4.21
CA ILE A 141 -29.07 3.23 -4.39
C ILE A 141 -29.91 2.57 -3.30
N VAL A 142 -30.57 3.36 -2.49
CA VAL A 142 -31.50 2.90 -1.45
C VAL A 142 -32.85 2.65 -2.08
N LEU A 143 -33.41 1.49 -1.79
CA LEU A 143 -34.66 0.99 -2.34
C LEU A 143 -35.61 0.58 -1.23
N THR A 144 -36.91 0.78 -1.48
CA THR A 144 -38.00 0.23 -0.66
C THR A 144 -38.78 -0.80 -1.48
N SER A 145 -39.10 -1.93 -0.85
CA SER A 145 -39.95 -2.96 -1.49
C SER A 145 -41.41 -2.48 -1.49
N VAL A 146 -42.01 -2.40 -2.65
CA VAL A 146 -43.45 -2.08 -2.77
C VAL A 146 -44.28 -3.35 -2.91
N GLU A 147 -43.78 -4.29 -3.72
CA GLU A 147 -44.35 -5.61 -3.93
C GLU A 147 -43.19 -6.60 -4.04
N LYS A 148 -43.49 -7.89 -4.03
CA LYS A 148 -42.50 -8.96 -4.02
C LYS A 148 -41.42 -8.81 -5.12
N ASP A 149 -41.76 -8.26 -6.28
CA ASP A 149 -40.89 -8.15 -7.45
C ASP A 149 -40.69 -6.68 -7.89
N LEU A 150 -41.21 -5.67 -7.12
CA LEU A 150 -41.13 -4.25 -7.42
C LEU A 150 -40.45 -3.46 -6.32
N TRP A 151 -39.43 -2.67 -6.72
CA TRP A 151 -38.61 -1.86 -5.86
C TRP A 151 -38.64 -0.40 -6.27
N ASP A 152 -38.99 0.49 -5.36
CA ASP A 152 -38.96 1.93 -5.57
C ASP A 152 -37.68 2.55 -5.09
N MET A 153 -37.08 3.42 -5.88
CA MET A 153 -35.88 4.15 -5.49
C MET A 153 -36.23 5.26 -4.50
N GLU A 154 -35.58 5.29 -3.35
CA GLU A 154 -35.64 6.41 -2.42
C GLU A 154 -34.61 7.50 -2.77
N LYS A 155 -33.34 7.13 -2.88
CA LYS A 155 -32.21 8.06 -3.11
C LYS A 155 -30.93 7.33 -3.51
N ILE A 156 -29.95 8.11 -4.01
CA ILE A 156 -28.54 7.70 -4.01
C ILE A 156 -27.94 8.08 -2.66
N ASP A 157 -27.32 7.14 -1.98
CA ASP A 157 -26.66 7.40 -0.69
C ASP A 157 -25.12 7.38 -0.85
N SER A 158 -24.54 8.57 -0.96
CA SER A 158 -23.08 8.71 -1.08
C SER A 158 -22.29 8.31 0.17
N ARG A 159 -22.95 8.16 1.32
CA ARG A 159 -22.29 7.73 2.56
C ARG A 159 -21.89 6.27 2.49
N MET A 160 -22.62 5.48 1.72
CA MET A 160 -22.29 4.08 1.45
C MET A 160 -20.98 3.88 0.65
N LEU A 161 -20.41 4.96 0.10
CA LEU A 161 -19.06 4.92 -0.47
C LEU A 161 -17.99 4.61 0.59
N GLY A 162 -18.25 4.89 1.87
CA GLY A 162 -17.42 4.43 2.97
C GLY A 162 -17.45 2.91 3.17
N THR A 163 -18.55 2.26 2.81
CA THR A 163 -18.66 0.80 2.82
C THR A 163 -17.93 0.20 1.63
N TRP A 164 -18.19 0.76 0.45
CA TRP A 164 -17.55 0.34 -0.79
C TRP A 164 -17.58 1.47 -1.82
N ALA A 165 -16.41 1.92 -2.26
CA ALA A 165 -16.26 2.98 -3.27
C ALA A 165 -15.89 2.45 -4.67
N GLY A 166 -15.68 1.14 -4.79
CA GLY A 166 -15.21 0.48 -6.00
C GLY A 166 -16.31 0.12 -7.00
N SER A 167 -15.92 -0.61 -8.03
CA SER A 167 -16.83 -1.13 -9.04
C SER A 167 -17.72 -2.25 -8.49
N THR A 168 -18.84 -2.51 -9.18
CA THR A 168 -19.74 -3.62 -8.84
C THR A 168 -19.06 -4.98 -9.02
N ASP A 169 -18.20 -5.12 -10.02
CA ASP A 169 -17.45 -6.35 -10.29
C ASP A 169 -16.50 -6.69 -9.11
N MET A 170 -15.78 -5.70 -8.60
CA MET A 170 -14.91 -5.90 -7.44
C MET A 170 -15.71 -6.15 -6.16
N LEU A 171 -16.87 -5.50 -5.97
CA LEU A 171 -17.76 -5.82 -4.84
C LEU A 171 -18.25 -7.26 -4.90
N LEU A 172 -18.56 -7.76 -6.11
CA LEU A 172 -18.93 -9.16 -6.31
C LEU A 172 -17.80 -10.10 -5.85
N ARG A 173 -16.57 -9.85 -6.28
CA ARG A 173 -15.39 -10.64 -5.88
C ARG A 173 -15.14 -10.56 -4.37
N ALA A 174 -15.27 -9.37 -3.78
CA ALA A 174 -15.17 -9.19 -2.34
C ALA A 174 -16.24 -10.00 -1.59
N MET A 175 -17.50 -9.99 -2.07
CA MET A 175 -18.57 -10.79 -1.48
C MET A 175 -18.35 -12.30 -1.64
N GLU A 176 -17.84 -12.75 -2.78
CA GLU A 176 -17.47 -14.15 -2.99
C GLU A 176 -16.39 -14.59 -1.99
N TYR A 177 -15.36 -13.76 -1.79
CA TYR A 177 -14.33 -14.00 -0.79
C TYR A 177 -14.91 -14.04 0.62
N ILE A 178 -15.66 -13.01 1.05
CA ILE A 178 -16.24 -12.92 2.40
C ILE A 178 -17.17 -14.09 2.70
N LEU A 179 -17.96 -14.55 1.72
CA LEU A 179 -18.89 -15.66 1.91
C LEU A 179 -18.19 -17.03 1.89
N SER A 180 -17.03 -17.14 1.29
CA SER A 180 -16.28 -18.39 1.18
C SER A 180 -15.21 -18.57 2.26
N ASP A 181 -14.74 -17.49 2.87
CA ASP A 181 -13.68 -17.50 3.86
C ASP A 181 -14.26 -17.41 5.28
N PRO A 182 -14.13 -18.47 6.11
CA PRO A 182 -14.61 -18.43 7.50
C PRO A 182 -13.86 -17.41 8.37
N ASP A 183 -12.66 -16.99 7.97
CA ASP A 183 -11.83 -16.04 8.69
C ASP A 183 -12.03 -14.59 8.19
N ALA A 184 -12.92 -14.35 7.23
CA ALA A 184 -13.26 -13.01 6.75
C ALA A 184 -13.93 -12.11 7.81
N ASP A 185 -14.44 -12.70 8.89
CA ASP A 185 -15.09 -11.98 10.01
C ASP A 185 -14.08 -11.36 11.02
N VAL A 186 -12.78 -11.42 10.75
CA VAL A 186 -11.77 -10.75 11.59
C VAL A 186 -12.04 -9.24 11.61
N PRO A 187 -12.12 -8.63 12.81
CA PRO A 187 -12.41 -7.21 12.93
C PRO A 187 -11.48 -6.34 12.10
N VAL A 188 -12.05 -5.41 11.34
CA VAL A 188 -11.28 -4.44 10.57
C VAL A 188 -10.77 -3.36 11.51
N ARG A 189 -9.47 -3.16 11.56
CA ARG A 189 -8.83 -2.05 12.26
C ARG A 189 -8.39 -1.01 11.23
N THR A 190 -8.89 0.21 11.37
CA THR A 190 -8.63 1.31 10.43
C THR A 190 -7.96 2.51 11.10
N ASN A 191 -7.28 2.29 12.20
CA ASN A 191 -6.54 3.32 12.90
C ASN A 191 -5.26 2.77 13.51
N ALA A 192 -4.32 3.66 13.69
CA ALA A 192 -3.08 3.45 14.41
C ALA A 192 -2.93 4.55 15.46
N GLU A 193 -2.66 4.17 16.71
CA GLU A 193 -2.40 5.14 17.75
C GLU A 193 -0.92 5.51 17.78
N TRP A 194 -0.65 6.82 17.75
CA TRP A 194 0.70 7.35 17.78
C TRP A 194 1.02 7.95 19.16
N GLY A 195 2.27 7.77 19.59
CA GLY A 195 2.81 8.43 20.76
C GLY A 195 3.19 9.89 20.48
N GLU A 196 3.82 10.53 21.46
CA GLU A 196 4.40 11.85 21.26
C GLU A 196 5.52 11.76 20.21
N HIS A 197 5.35 12.48 19.12
CA HIS A 197 6.34 12.51 18.04
C HIS A 197 7.47 13.49 18.34
N VAL A 198 8.67 13.15 17.89
CA VAL A 198 9.91 13.84 18.23
C VAL A 198 10.75 14.11 16.99
N MET A 199 11.16 15.38 16.80
CA MET A 199 12.24 15.70 15.88
C MET A 199 13.58 15.31 16.51
N PHE A 200 14.31 14.39 15.90
CA PHE A 200 15.58 13.91 16.45
C PHE A 200 16.81 14.28 15.63
N ALA A 201 16.64 14.69 14.37
CA ALA A 201 17.75 15.09 13.50
C ALA A 201 17.32 16.14 12.48
N LYS A 202 18.32 16.80 11.90
CA LYS A 202 18.17 17.63 10.71
C LYS A 202 19.27 17.29 9.72
N ILE A 203 18.89 16.85 8.52
CA ILE A 203 19.79 16.42 7.45
C ILE A 203 19.86 17.51 6.38
N GLU A 204 21.06 17.87 5.98
CA GLU A 204 21.29 18.79 4.87
C GLU A 204 21.44 18.02 3.55
N GLY A 205 20.81 18.51 2.51
CA GLY A 205 20.87 17.93 1.17
C GLY A 205 19.62 17.16 0.80
N GLU A 206 19.64 16.56 -0.37
CA GLU A 206 18.54 15.75 -0.86
C GLU A 206 18.61 14.34 -0.27
N VAL A 207 17.54 13.94 0.40
CA VAL A 207 17.34 12.57 0.89
C VAL A 207 16.60 11.76 -0.17
N ARG A 208 17.14 10.61 -0.51
CA ARG A 208 16.59 9.72 -1.53
C ARG A 208 15.75 8.60 -0.95
N GLU A 209 16.19 8.06 0.18
CA GLU A 209 15.57 6.90 0.82
C GLU A 209 15.79 6.97 2.34
N ALA A 210 14.85 6.45 3.10
CA ALA A 210 15.00 6.11 4.50
C ALA A 210 14.48 4.67 4.68
N ALA A 211 15.25 3.83 5.33
CA ALA A 211 14.91 2.42 5.48
C ALA A 211 15.39 1.85 6.82
N PRO A 212 14.62 0.94 7.44
CA PRO A 212 15.09 0.14 8.55
C PRO A 212 16.08 -0.93 8.05
N VAL A 213 17.12 -1.21 8.83
CA VAL A 213 18.09 -2.27 8.58
C VAL A 213 18.54 -2.90 9.89
N ASP A 214 18.42 -4.21 10.02
CA ASP A 214 18.87 -4.94 11.22
C ASP A 214 20.35 -5.35 11.08
N LEU A 215 21.27 -4.44 11.44
CA LEU A 215 22.71 -4.65 11.29
C LEU A 215 23.30 -5.64 12.28
N ASP A 216 22.68 -5.77 13.44
CA ASP A 216 23.19 -6.58 14.55
C ASP A 216 22.48 -7.95 14.64
N GLY A 217 21.41 -8.16 13.85
CA GLY A 217 20.60 -9.38 13.85
C GLY A 217 19.82 -9.59 15.15
N ASP A 218 19.52 -8.50 15.88
CA ASP A 218 18.84 -8.52 17.17
C ASP A 218 17.32 -8.24 17.07
N GLY A 219 16.81 -8.09 15.85
CA GLY A 219 15.41 -7.79 15.57
C GLY A 219 15.02 -6.32 15.78
N ARG A 220 15.98 -5.46 16.13
CA ARG A 220 15.78 -4.02 16.30
C ARG A 220 16.52 -3.27 15.20
N PRO A 221 15.84 -2.74 14.22
CA PRO A 221 16.50 -2.12 13.08
C PRO A 221 17.18 -0.79 13.47
N TYR A 222 18.25 -0.51 12.76
CA TYR A 222 18.78 0.85 12.62
C TYR A 222 17.93 1.58 11.59
N LEU A 223 17.88 2.90 11.66
CA LEU A 223 17.40 3.74 10.58
C LEU A 223 18.60 4.16 9.72
N PHE A 224 18.56 3.80 8.45
CA PHE A 224 19.54 4.26 7.48
C PHE A 224 18.90 5.28 6.54
N VAL A 225 19.57 6.41 6.32
CA VAL A 225 19.10 7.49 5.45
C VAL A 225 20.11 7.76 4.34
N VAL A 226 19.68 7.55 3.11
CA VAL A 226 20.47 7.78 1.89
C VAL A 226 20.43 9.27 1.54
N CYS A 227 21.60 9.91 1.54
CA CYS A 227 21.72 11.34 1.31
C CYS A 227 22.95 11.70 0.48
N GLU A 228 22.77 12.55 -0.55
CA GLU A 228 23.84 12.97 -1.45
C GLU A 228 24.98 13.72 -0.75
N LYS A 229 24.70 14.42 0.36
CA LYS A 229 25.74 15.13 1.14
C LYS A 229 26.41 14.26 2.20
N GLY A 230 25.88 13.10 2.49
CA GLY A 230 26.41 12.12 3.45
C GLY A 230 25.30 11.30 4.06
N ASP A 231 25.40 10.00 3.90
CA ASP A 231 24.45 9.06 4.48
C ASP A 231 24.46 9.13 6.01
N ARG A 232 23.35 8.76 6.64
CA ARG A 232 23.20 8.76 8.09
C ARG A 232 22.72 7.41 8.58
N LEU A 233 23.29 7.00 9.72
CA LEU A 233 22.90 5.78 10.42
C LEU A 233 22.50 6.14 11.85
N PHE A 234 21.27 5.82 12.22
CA PHE A 234 20.74 6.08 13.55
C PHE A 234 20.39 4.78 14.24
N ARG A 235 20.63 4.72 15.55
CA ARG A 235 20.19 3.61 16.41
C ARG A 235 19.23 4.13 17.46
N PHE A 236 18.12 3.44 17.65
CA PHE A 236 17.20 3.73 18.75
C PHE A 236 17.71 3.07 20.04
N THR A 237 18.01 3.87 21.04
CA THR A 237 18.48 3.42 22.37
C THR A 237 17.99 4.38 23.44
N ASP A 238 17.64 3.85 24.62
CA ASP A 238 17.19 4.67 25.75
C ASP A 238 16.04 5.65 25.39
N GLY A 239 15.10 5.20 24.57
CA GLY A 239 13.91 5.96 24.19
C GLY A 239 14.13 7.05 23.15
N LYS A 240 15.27 7.06 22.44
CA LYS A 240 15.59 8.07 21.43
C LYS A 240 16.54 7.54 20.35
N PHE A 241 16.51 8.18 19.20
CA PHE A 241 17.49 7.97 18.14
C PHE A 241 18.81 8.70 18.46
N ALA A 242 19.92 8.00 18.26
CA ALA A 242 21.27 8.54 18.29
C ALA A 242 21.94 8.38 16.93
N ASP A 243 22.57 9.43 16.41
CA ASP A 243 23.40 9.36 15.19
C ASP A 243 24.70 8.61 15.52
N VAL A 244 24.84 7.40 14.97
CA VAL A 244 26.00 6.52 15.15
C VAL A 244 26.91 6.49 13.92
N THR A 245 26.64 7.29 12.90
CA THR A 245 27.37 7.34 11.63
C THR A 245 28.88 7.48 11.83
N ALA A 246 29.30 8.46 12.62
CA ALA A 246 30.73 8.69 12.91
C ALA A 246 31.34 7.58 13.77
N GLN A 247 30.59 7.07 14.76
CA GLN A 247 31.02 5.96 15.62
C GLN A 247 31.26 4.69 14.80
N ARG A 248 30.38 4.39 13.85
CA ARG A 248 30.51 3.27 12.90
C ARG A 248 31.50 3.54 11.77
N LYS A 249 32.13 4.72 11.71
CA LYS A 249 33.05 5.16 10.66
C LYS A 249 32.46 5.08 9.25
N LEU A 250 31.15 5.24 9.13
CA LEU A 250 30.45 5.23 7.86
C LEU A 250 30.49 6.63 7.25
N ALA A 251 31.38 6.86 6.28
CA ALA A 251 31.57 8.15 5.61
C ALA A 251 31.05 8.11 4.16
N SER A 252 30.01 7.31 3.93
CA SER A 252 29.38 7.18 2.62
C SER A 252 28.52 8.40 2.27
N LYS A 253 28.32 8.59 1.00
CA LYS A 253 27.34 9.51 0.41
C LYS A 253 26.82 8.86 -0.85
N SER A 254 25.50 8.85 -1.04
CA SER A 254 24.94 8.07 -2.12
C SER A 254 23.63 8.64 -2.66
N SER A 255 23.32 8.26 -3.90
CA SER A 255 22.00 8.42 -4.51
C SER A 255 21.19 7.11 -4.52
N ALA A 256 21.86 5.98 -4.31
CA ALA A 256 21.27 4.67 -4.10
C ALA A 256 22.18 3.84 -3.20
N ALA A 257 21.59 2.98 -2.38
CA ALA A 257 22.30 2.14 -1.44
C ALA A 257 21.62 0.77 -1.30
N LEU A 258 22.41 -0.21 -0.86
CA LEU A 258 21.94 -1.57 -0.59
C LEU A 258 22.78 -2.20 0.52
N TRP A 259 22.12 -2.77 1.51
CA TRP A 259 22.76 -3.60 2.53
C TRP A 259 22.71 -5.07 2.11
N THR A 260 23.85 -5.73 2.11
CA THR A 260 23.98 -7.16 1.81
C THR A 260 25.34 -7.67 2.28
N ASP A 261 25.48 -8.97 2.55
CA ASP A 261 26.77 -9.60 2.87
C ASP A 261 27.56 -9.83 1.56
N VAL A 262 28.40 -8.85 1.22
CA VAL A 262 29.18 -8.85 -0.04
C VAL A 262 30.23 -9.96 -0.05
N ASN A 263 30.84 -10.24 1.11
CA ASN A 263 32.00 -11.12 1.25
C ASN A 263 31.67 -12.49 1.87
N ARG A 264 30.41 -12.70 2.27
CA ARG A 264 29.88 -13.93 2.91
C ARG A 264 30.58 -14.24 4.24
N ASP A 265 30.82 -13.21 5.06
CA ASP A 265 31.37 -13.36 6.40
C ASP A 265 30.30 -13.36 7.52
N GLY A 266 29.03 -13.30 7.14
CA GLY A 266 27.89 -13.31 8.04
C GLY A 266 27.56 -11.92 8.60
N LYS A 267 28.07 -10.83 8.01
CA LYS A 267 27.78 -9.45 8.40
C LYS A 267 27.28 -8.66 7.19
N LEU A 268 26.42 -7.71 7.46
CA LEU A 268 25.94 -6.79 6.43
C LEU A 268 27.01 -5.75 6.09
N ASP A 269 27.37 -5.73 4.83
CA ASP A 269 28.15 -4.68 4.19
C ASP A 269 27.20 -3.68 3.52
N LEU A 270 27.69 -2.50 3.17
CA LEU A 270 26.93 -1.51 2.42
C LEU A 270 27.53 -1.31 1.03
N VAL A 271 26.69 -1.45 0.00
CA VAL A 271 27.00 -1.04 -1.38
C VAL A 271 26.33 0.29 -1.64
N THR A 272 27.08 1.26 -2.13
CA THR A 272 26.59 2.61 -2.44
C THR A 272 26.86 2.98 -3.88
N SER A 273 25.98 3.83 -4.45
CA SER A 273 26.19 4.45 -5.76
C SER A 273 26.03 5.97 -5.66
N THR A 274 26.91 6.68 -6.34
CA THR A 274 26.79 8.13 -6.59
C THR A 274 26.13 8.43 -7.95
N GLY A 275 25.65 7.41 -8.62
CA GLY A 275 25.07 7.45 -9.98
C GLY A 275 25.91 6.69 -10.99
N THR A 276 27.20 6.99 -11.10
CA THR A 276 28.13 6.33 -12.05
C THR A 276 29.09 5.35 -11.37
N ASP A 277 29.37 5.55 -10.10
CA ASP A 277 30.32 4.76 -9.34
C ASP A 277 29.64 3.92 -8.29
N LEU A 278 30.12 2.68 -8.13
CA LEU A 278 29.71 1.78 -7.06
C LEU A 278 30.86 1.62 -6.06
N SER A 279 30.58 1.72 -4.79
CA SER A 279 31.54 1.53 -3.71
C SER A 279 31.03 0.55 -2.68
N THR A 280 31.94 -0.22 -2.07
CA THR A 280 31.61 -1.14 -0.97
C THR A 280 32.21 -0.65 0.33
N TRP A 281 31.41 -0.71 1.39
CA TRP A 281 31.79 -0.42 2.78
C TRP A 281 31.65 -1.71 3.56
N LYS A 282 32.78 -2.31 3.94
CA LYS A 282 32.81 -3.59 4.66
C LYS A 282 32.68 -3.39 6.15
N GLN A 283 31.78 -4.15 6.78
CA GLN A 283 31.65 -4.18 8.22
C GLN A 283 32.79 -4.97 8.85
N GLN A 284 33.50 -4.35 9.79
CA GLN A 284 34.61 -4.96 10.53
C GLN A 284 34.11 -5.73 11.76
N ALA A 285 35.01 -6.48 12.39
CA ALA A 285 34.69 -7.24 13.60
C ALA A 285 34.22 -6.38 14.78
N ASP A 286 34.66 -5.12 14.83
CA ASP A 286 34.28 -4.14 15.86
C ASP A 286 32.99 -3.38 15.50
N GLY A 287 32.31 -3.76 14.40
CA GLY A 287 31.09 -3.12 13.91
C GLY A 287 31.30 -1.79 13.18
N THR A 288 32.56 -1.37 12.96
CA THR A 288 32.87 -0.18 12.15
C THR A 288 32.93 -0.54 10.66
N PHE A 289 32.83 0.44 9.77
CA PHE A 289 32.91 0.25 8.34
C PHE A 289 34.22 0.77 7.76
N THR A 290 34.71 0.07 6.74
CA THR A 290 35.89 0.48 5.97
C THR A 290 35.53 0.47 4.49
N CYS A 291 35.79 1.57 3.79
CA CYS A 291 35.62 1.62 2.34
C CYS A 291 36.63 0.70 1.65
N ALA A 292 36.14 -0.30 0.94
CA ALA A 292 36.97 -1.23 0.18
C ALA A 292 37.32 -0.71 -1.23
N GLY A 293 36.82 0.48 -1.61
CA GLY A 293 37.06 1.11 -2.90
C GLY A 293 35.96 0.90 -3.92
N ALA A 294 36.21 1.32 -5.15
CA ALA A 294 35.25 1.20 -6.24
C ALA A 294 35.04 -0.26 -6.63
N LEU A 295 33.77 -0.68 -6.69
CA LEU A 295 33.40 -2.03 -7.11
C LEU A 295 33.56 -2.23 -8.61
N VAL A 296 32.96 -1.36 -9.42
CA VAL A 296 33.06 -1.33 -10.88
C VAL A 296 32.89 0.11 -11.33
N PRO A 297 33.71 0.63 -12.23
CA PRO A 297 33.28 1.79 -13.01
C PRO A 297 32.13 1.31 -13.90
N THR A 298 30.92 1.74 -13.62
CA THR A 298 29.82 1.58 -14.55
C THR A 298 30.15 2.36 -15.81
N ASP A 299 29.79 1.81 -16.98
CA ASP A 299 29.99 2.50 -18.24
C ASP A 299 29.46 3.94 -18.09
N ARG A 300 30.25 4.94 -18.45
CA ARG A 300 29.98 6.35 -18.13
C ARG A 300 28.64 6.89 -18.64
N GLU A 301 27.98 6.13 -19.49
CA GLU A 301 26.65 6.45 -20.04
C GLU A 301 25.49 5.87 -19.22
N MET A 302 25.73 4.92 -18.30
CA MET A 302 24.68 4.28 -17.51
C MET A 302 24.55 4.94 -16.14
N LYS A 303 23.44 5.62 -15.92
CA LYS A 303 23.09 6.17 -14.60
C LYS A 303 22.45 5.09 -13.72
N CYS A 304 23.07 4.76 -12.60
CA CYS A 304 22.48 3.91 -11.59
C CYS A 304 21.29 4.63 -10.94
N VAL A 305 20.11 4.00 -10.97
CA VAL A 305 18.88 4.52 -10.37
C VAL A 305 18.44 3.71 -9.15
N GLY A 306 19.05 2.54 -8.90
CA GLY A 306 18.76 1.72 -7.74
C GLY A 306 19.64 0.47 -7.69
N LEU A 307 19.69 -0.16 -6.54
CA LEU A 307 20.47 -1.37 -6.26
C LEU A 307 19.55 -2.42 -5.64
N SER A 308 19.73 -3.67 -6.06
CA SER A 308 19.09 -4.85 -5.47
C SER A 308 20.07 -6.03 -5.52
N VAL A 309 19.78 -7.13 -4.86
CA VAL A 309 20.66 -8.30 -4.83
C VAL A 309 19.88 -9.59 -5.02
N VAL A 310 20.52 -10.57 -5.64
CA VAL A 310 20.10 -11.97 -5.64
C VAL A 310 21.27 -12.79 -5.11
N VAL A 311 21.06 -13.52 -4.05
CA VAL A 311 22.06 -14.39 -3.43
C VAL A 311 21.65 -15.85 -3.63
N GLY A 312 22.54 -16.61 -4.24
CA GLY A 312 22.47 -18.07 -4.44
C GLY A 312 23.84 -18.67 -4.20
N ASP A 313 24.30 -19.51 -5.14
CA ASP A 313 25.70 -20.02 -5.13
C ASP A 313 26.73 -18.89 -5.22
N ALA A 314 26.36 -17.80 -5.94
CA ALA A 314 27.07 -16.54 -5.96
C ALA A 314 26.14 -15.39 -5.56
N SER A 315 26.69 -14.31 -5.01
CA SER A 315 25.97 -13.07 -4.80
C SER A 315 26.02 -12.24 -6.09
N VAL A 316 24.88 -11.82 -6.58
CA VAL A 316 24.75 -11.05 -7.81
C VAL A 316 24.05 -9.73 -7.50
N LEU A 317 24.80 -8.64 -7.60
CA LEU A 317 24.25 -7.29 -7.48
C LEU A 317 23.49 -6.95 -8.77
N VAL A 318 22.26 -6.49 -8.62
CA VAL A 318 21.42 -5.99 -9.70
C VAL A 318 21.49 -4.47 -9.68
N VAL A 319 22.18 -3.89 -10.64
CA VAL A 319 22.27 -2.44 -10.81
C VAL A 319 21.19 -1.99 -11.78
N SER A 320 20.18 -1.31 -11.24
CA SER A 320 19.13 -0.69 -12.03
C SER A 320 19.69 0.50 -12.79
N THR A 321 19.47 0.55 -14.08
CA THR A 321 19.96 1.63 -14.94
C THR A 321 18.83 2.22 -15.77
N SER A 322 19.07 3.31 -16.46
CA SER A 322 18.12 3.87 -17.42
C SER A 322 17.87 2.99 -18.65
N GLY A 323 18.71 1.95 -18.84
CA GLY A 323 18.59 0.93 -19.88
C GLY A 323 18.45 -0.47 -19.26
N SER A 324 19.11 -1.45 -19.90
CA SER A 324 19.15 -2.82 -19.35
C SER A 324 19.81 -2.86 -17.97
N PRO A 325 19.25 -3.61 -17.01
CA PRO A 325 19.93 -3.82 -15.74
C PRO A 325 21.30 -4.49 -15.95
N LEU A 326 22.25 -4.08 -15.10
CA LEU A 326 23.58 -4.67 -15.08
C LEU A 326 23.68 -5.65 -13.90
N LEU A 327 24.03 -6.89 -14.18
CA LEU A 327 24.36 -7.89 -13.16
C LEU A 327 25.85 -7.82 -12.86
N VAL A 328 26.22 -7.68 -11.60
CA VAL A 328 27.61 -7.69 -11.13
C VAL A 328 27.79 -8.83 -10.14
N THR A 329 28.57 -9.83 -10.53
CA THR A 329 28.89 -10.92 -9.60
C THR A 329 29.82 -10.40 -8.51
N LEU A 330 29.50 -10.70 -7.26
CA LEU A 330 30.33 -10.35 -6.10
C LEU A 330 31.22 -11.54 -5.72
N ARG A 331 32.51 -11.28 -5.50
CA ARG A 331 33.46 -12.30 -5.04
C ARG A 331 33.53 -12.34 -3.52
N LYS A 332 33.96 -13.47 -2.96
CA LYS A 332 34.12 -13.65 -1.50
C LYS A 332 35.12 -12.67 -0.85
N ASP A 333 36.01 -12.05 -1.61
CA ASP A 333 36.88 -10.99 -1.10
C ASP A 333 36.20 -9.61 -1.11
N GLY A 334 34.95 -9.56 -1.57
CA GLY A 334 34.14 -8.33 -1.67
C GLY A 334 34.52 -7.46 -2.88
N THR A 335 35.24 -8.01 -3.83
CA THR A 335 35.51 -7.34 -5.11
C THR A 335 34.48 -7.72 -6.16
N ALA A 336 34.32 -6.87 -7.18
CA ALA A 336 33.48 -7.20 -8.32
C ALA A 336 34.12 -8.30 -9.17
N GLY A 337 33.30 -9.24 -9.57
CA GLY A 337 33.57 -10.20 -10.63
C GLY A 337 33.13 -9.66 -11.99
N PRO A 338 32.84 -10.58 -12.94
CA PRO A 338 32.30 -10.19 -14.23
C PRO A 338 30.98 -9.45 -14.08
N SER A 339 30.78 -8.43 -14.91
CA SER A 339 29.49 -7.77 -15.08
C SER A 339 28.88 -8.18 -16.42
N LYS A 340 27.55 -8.28 -16.44
CA LYS A 340 26.78 -8.67 -17.62
C LYS A 340 25.51 -7.81 -17.73
N SER A 341 25.23 -7.27 -18.91
CA SER A 341 23.94 -6.69 -19.22
C SER A 341 22.87 -7.80 -19.35
N LEU A 342 21.69 -7.60 -18.80
CA LEU A 342 20.58 -8.57 -18.96
C LEU A 342 20.01 -8.61 -20.38
N VAL A 343 20.19 -7.54 -21.15
CA VAL A 343 19.76 -7.48 -22.55
C VAL A 343 20.98 -7.28 -23.44
N GLU A 344 21.15 -8.19 -24.37
CA GLU A 344 22.13 -8.06 -25.47
C GLU A 344 21.38 -7.57 -26.71
N GLY A 345 21.83 -6.47 -27.30
CA GLY A 345 21.22 -5.88 -28.49
C GLY A 345 20.24 -4.74 -28.22
N GLU A 346 19.16 -4.67 -28.99
CA GLU A 346 18.18 -3.58 -28.86
C GLU A 346 17.39 -3.71 -27.57
N PHE A 347 17.38 -2.65 -26.75
CA PHE A 347 16.69 -2.62 -25.47
C PHE A 347 15.16 -2.48 -25.66
N PRO A 348 14.34 -3.46 -25.20
CA PRO A 348 12.91 -3.46 -25.48
C PRO A 348 12.11 -2.43 -24.65
N GLY A 349 12.73 -1.79 -23.65
CA GLY A 349 12.10 -0.77 -22.78
C GLY A 349 12.39 0.68 -23.19
N LYS A 350 13.02 0.92 -24.34
CA LYS A 350 13.45 2.27 -24.77
C LYS A 350 12.30 3.30 -24.86
N ASP A 351 11.08 2.84 -25.10
CA ASP A 351 9.88 3.69 -25.26
C ASP A 351 9.08 3.87 -23.96
N PHE A 352 9.53 3.28 -22.84
CA PHE A 352 8.79 3.29 -21.58
C PHE A 352 9.04 4.51 -20.69
N GLY A 353 9.97 5.39 -21.07
CA GLY A 353 10.34 6.57 -20.30
C GLY A 353 11.40 6.29 -19.24
N VAL A 354 11.37 7.01 -18.13
CA VAL A 354 12.37 6.91 -17.06
C VAL A 354 12.24 5.60 -16.29
N ALA A 355 13.37 4.93 -16.06
CA ALA A 355 13.43 3.70 -15.27
C ALA A 355 13.43 3.98 -13.78
N GLY A 356 12.76 3.11 -13.02
CA GLY A 356 12.86 3.02 -11.57
C GLY A 356 13.86 1.96 -11.09
N LYS A 357 13.95 1.81 -9.76
CA LYS A 357 14.68 0.73 -9.10
C LYS A 357 14.06 -0.61 -9.49
N CYS A 358 14.89 -1.60 -9.84
CA CYS A 358 14.43 -2.96 -10.05
C CYS A 358 13.88 -3.55 -8.75
N LEU A 359 12.72 -4.16 -8.86
CA LEU A 359 12.12 -4.96 -7.79
C LEU A 359 12.58 -6.40 -7.98
N VAL A 360 12.96 -7.05 -6.89
CA VAL A 360 13.43 -8.44 -6.90
C VAL A 360 12.61 -9.23 -5.90
N ALA A 361 11.87 -10.21 -6.39
CA ALA A 361 11.04 -11.12 -5.62
C ALA A 361 10.71 -12.34 -6.47
N ASP A 362 10.15 -13.38 -5.88
CA ASP A 362 9.52 -14.48 -6.62
C ASP A 362 8.11 -14.06 -7.02
N PHE A 363 7.96 -13.49 -8.23
CA PHE A 363 6.68 -13.01 -8.74
C PHE A 363 5.84 -14.08 -9.41
N ASP A 364 6.40 -15.21 -9.81
CA ASP A 364 5.65 -16.29 -10.47
C ASP A 364 5.41 -17.54 -9.60
N GLY A 365 5.91 -17.53 -8.35
CA GLY A 365 5.65 -18.55 -7.34
C GLY A 365 6.53 -19.81 -7.51
N ASP A 366 7.61 -19.74 -8.28
CA ASP A 366 8.49 -20.91 -8.51
C ASP A 366 9.65 -21.01 -7.51
N ALA A 367 9.76 -20.07 -6.59
CA ALA A 367 10.79 -19.91 -5.57
C ALA A 367 12.18 -19.52 -6.13
N VAL A 368 12.26 -19.05 -7.36
CA VAL A 368 13.46 -18.45 -7.91
C VAL A 368 13.24 -16.94 -8.02
N PRO A 369 14.14 -16.11 -7.49
CA PRO A 369 13.96 -14.67 -7.58
C PRO A 369 13.93 -14.17 -9.03
N ASP A 370 12.90 -13.38 -9.34
CA ASP A 370 12.74 -12.67 -10.60
C ASP A 370 13.22 -11.22 -10.47
N ILE A 371 13.40 -10.55 -11.60
CA ILE A 371 13.62 -9.10 -11.66
C ILE A 371 12.47 -8.47 -12.43
N LEU A 372 11.83 -7.47 -11.83
CA LEU A 372 10.91 -6.57 -12.48
C LEU A 372 11.54 -5.19 -12.56
N GLN A 373 11.81 -4.71 -13.76
CA GLN A 373 12.29 -3.35 -14.01
C GLN A 373 11.12 -2.46 -14.42
N PRO A 374 10.64 -1.58 -13.54
CA PRO A 374 9.55 -0.67 -13.85
C PRO A 374 10.06 0.61 -14.52
N PHE A 375 9.20 1.22 -15.35
CA PHE A 375 9.41 2.49 -16.01
C PHE A 375 8.16 3.36 -15.89
N GLU A 376 8.20 4.60 -16.37
CA GLU A 376 7.03 5.49 -16.30
C GLU A 376 5.77 4.88 -16.91
N SER A 377 5.84 4.23 -18.06
CA SER A 377 4.67 3.75 -18.81
C SER A 377 4.63 2.25 -19.09
N GLY A 378 5.51 1.46 -18.49
CA GLY A 378 5.58 0.02 -18.69
C GLY A 378 6.62 -0.63 -17.81
N GLY A 379 6.85 -1.92 -18.01
CA GLY A 379 7.85 -2.69 -17.28
C GLY A 379 8.48 -3.79 -18.11
N LEU A 380 9.62 -4.27 -17.66
CA LEU A 380 10.28 -5.47 -18.18
C LEU A 380 10.39 -6.49 -17.05
N PHE A 381 9.88 -7.68 -17.31
CA PHE A 381 9.95 -8.82 -16.42
C PHE A 381 11.02 -9.80 -16.90
N TYR A 382 11.99 -10.07 -16.06
CA TYR A 382 13.07 -11.03 -16.28
C TYR A 382 12.85 -12.21 -15.35
N ARG A 383 12.30 -13.28 -15.87
CA ARG A 383 12.03 -14.49 -15.10
C ARG A 383 13.34 -15.14 -14.64
N GLY A 384 13.43 -15.45 -13.35
CA GLY A 384 14.50 -16.25 -12.80
C GLY A 384 14.47 -17.68 -13.36
N THR A 385 15.62 -18.22 -13.75
CA THR A 385 15.76 -19.63 -14.14
C THR A 385 16.57 -20.41 -13.13
N LYS A 386 17.47 -19.70 -12.46
CA LYS A 386 18.22 -20.08 -11.26
C LYS A 386 18.65 -18.80 -10.53
N PRO A 387 19.04 -18.85 -9.26
CA PRO A 387 19.55 -17.68 -8.57
C PRO A 387 20.68 -16.98 -9.35
N GLY A 388 20.43 -15.73 -9.75
CA GLY A 388 21.36 -14.94 -10.56
C GLY A 388 21.38 -15.21 -12.07
N GLU A 389 20.56 -16.13 -12.58
CA GLU A 389 20.36 -16.37 -14.02
C GLU A 389 18.91 -16.07 -14.42
N PHE A 390 18.72 -15.31 -15.50
CA PHE A 390 17.42 -14.82 -15.93
C PHE A 390 17.16 -15.11 -17.41
N ALA A 391 15.90 -15.35 -17.74
CA ALA A 391 15.43 -15.46 -19.11
C ALA A 391 15.43 -14.09 -19.82
N ALA A 392 15.27 -14.10 -21.13
CA ALA A 392 15.05 -12.87 -21.89
C ALA A 392 13.80 -12.13 -21.38
N PRO A 393 13.80 -10.78 -21.35
CA PRO A 393 12.71 -10.02 -20.76
C PRO A 393 11.42 -10.13 -21.55
N ALA A 394 10.32 -10.24 -20.83
CA ALA A 394 8.97 -10.04 -21.32
C ALA A 394 8.46 -8.64 -20.95
N ARG A 395 7.59 -8.07 -21.77
CA ARG A 395 6.92 -6.80 -21.41
C ARG A 395 5.88 -7.06 -20.31
N ALA A 396 5.92 -6.26 -19.26
CA ALA A 396 4.92 -6.25 -18.18
C ALA A 396 4.06 -4.99 -18.29
N GLN A 397 2.76 -5.14 -18.05
CA GLN A 397 1.84 -4.00 -17.95
C GLN A 397 1.94 -3.38 -16.54
N LEU A 398 3.07 -2.75 -16.26
CA LEU A 398 3.33 -2.11 -14.99
C LEU A 398 4.04 -0.80 -15.23
N GLY A 399 3.44 0.33 -14.80
CA GLY A 399 4.02 1.66 -14.94
C GLY A 399 4.12 2.37 -13.61
N LEU A 400 5.27 3.02 -13.36
CA LEU A 400 5.47 3.84 -12.17
C LEU A 400 4.64 5.12 -12.19
N GLY A 401 4.39 5.69 -13.37
CA GLY A 401 3.87 7.04 -13.54
C GLY A 401 4.99 8.05 -13.79
N LYS A 402 4.62 9.32 -13.95
CA LYS A 402 5.54 10.39 -14.33
C LYS A 402 6.21 11.03 -13.12
N GLY A 403 7.42 11.54 -13.34
CA GLY A 403 8.17 12.29 -12.35
C GLY A 403 8.87 11.41 -11.31
N ARG A 404 9.07 11.96 -10.10
CA ARG A 404 9.59 11.17 -8.99
C ARG A 404 8.56 10.12 -8.60
N SER A 405 8.99 8.90 -8.45
CA SER A 405 8.12 7.76 -8.18
C SER A 405 8.75 6.82 -7.16
N ALA A 406 7.92 6.04 -6.51
CA ALA A 406 8.32 4.96 -5.63
C ALA A 406 7.42 3.73 -5.86
N ALA A 407 7.93 2.57 -5.49
CA ALA A 407 7.18 1.32 -5.51
C ALA A 407 7.39 0.56 -4.20
N ALA A 408 6.34 -0.11 -3.75
CA ALA A 408 6.36 -1.05 -2.63
C ALA A 408 5.85 -2.40 -3.12
N VAL A 409 6.41 -3.48 -2.58
CA VAL A 409 5.99 -4.85 -2.84
C VAL A 409 5.24 -5.35 -1.61
N GLY A 410 4.09 -5.97 -1.81
CA GLY A 410 3.27 -6.55 -0.75
C GLY A 410 2.25 -7.51 -1.32
N ASP A 411 1.71 -8.37 -0.50
CA ASP A 411 0.60 -9.27 -0.85
C ASP A 411 -0.68 -8.65 -0.29
N TYR A 412 -1.27 -7.75 -1.07
CA TYR A 412 -2.36 -6.90 -0.59
C TYR A 412 -3.72 -7.60 -0.57
N ASP A 413 -3.88 -8.69 -1.30
CA ASP A 413 -5.11 -9.49 -1.29
C ASP A 413 -4.97 -10.83 -0.56
N ALA A 414 -3.81 -11.06 0.06
CA ALA A 414 -3.47 -12.24 0.85
C ALA A 414 -3.63 -13.56 0.08
N ASP A 415 -3.29 -13.57 -1.21
CA ASP A 415 -3.31 -14.78 -2.05
C ASP A 415 -1.98 -15.55 -2.05
N GLY A 416 -0.94 -14.97 -1.42
CA GLY A 416 0.40 -15.57 -1.30
C GLY A 416 1.37 -15.16 -2.40
N LEU A 417 0.96 -14.30 -3.33
CA LEU A 417 1.80 -13.75 -4.39
C LEU A 417 2.09 -12.25 -4.14
N PRO A 418 3.27 -11.75 -4.51
CA PRO A 418 3.59 -10.36 -4.30
C PRO A 418 2.92 -9.47 -5.36
N ASP A 419 2.10 -8.53 -4.88
CA ASP A 419 1.57 -7.39 -5.62
C ASP A 419 2.53 -6.22 -5.59
N ILE A 420 2.22 -5.17 -6.35
CA ILE A 420 3.04 -3.97 -6.41
C ILE A 420 2.15 -2.73 -6.25
N PHE A 421 2.49 -1.88 -5.31
CA PHE A 421 1.98 -0.53 -5.23
C PHE A 421 2.96 0.44 -5.85
N THR A 422 2.48 1.36 -6.68
CA THR A 422 3.30 2.45 -7.24
C THR A 422 2.68 3.80 -6.96
N THR A 423 3.52 4.77 -6.65
CA THR A 423 3.14 6.17 -6.46
C THR A 423 4.04 7.08 -7.27
N ALA A 424 3.49 8.15 -7.85
CA ALA A 424 4.20 9.12 -8.66
C ALA A 424 3.53 10.50 -8.58
N GLU A 425 4.02 11.47 -9.36
CA GLU A 425 3.41 12.80 -9.43
C GLU A 425 1.99 12.78 -9.99
N ASP A 426 1.68 11.83 -10.86
CA ASP A 426 0.42 11.78 -11.61
C ASP A 426 -0.63 10.84 -11.03
N ALA A 427 -0.24 9.76 -10.33
CA ALA A 427 -1.18 8.79 -9.77
C ALA A 427 -0.55 7.82 -8.77
N ASN A 428 -1.41 7.23 -7.94
CA ASN A 428 -1.17 5.98 -7.23
C ASN A 428 -1.78 4.82 -8.01
N ARG A 429 -1.15 3.64 -7.98
CA ARG A 429 -1.65 2.43 -8.66
C ARG A 429 -1.37 1.19 -7.82
N ILE A 430 -2.30 0.24 -7.85
CA ILE A 430 -2.11 -1.12 -7.35
C ILE A 430 -2.09 -2.06 -8.55
N TRP A 431 -1.07 -2.87 -8.61
CA TRP A 431 -0.86 -3.87 -9.63
C TRP A 431 -0.98 -5.25 -9.01
N HIS A 432 -2.17 -5.85 -9.10
CA HIS A 432 -2.39 -7.20 -8.62
C HIS A 432 -1.68 -8.22 -9.50
N ASN A 433 -1.01 -9.14 -8.86
CA ASN A 433 -0.34 -10.25 -9.48
C ASN A 433 -1.31 -11.43 -9.64
N LEU A 434 -1.75 -11.68 -10.85
CA LEU A 434 -2.66 -12.79 -11.17
C LEU A 434 -1.96 -14.15 -11.29
N GLY A 435 -0.71 -14.25 -10.85
CA GLY A 435 0.18 -15.39 -11.06
C GLY A 435 0.91 -15.33 -12.40
N LYS A 436 2.03 -16.05 -12.50
CA LYS A 436 2.92 -16.05 -13.66
C LYS A 436 3.41 -14.66 -14.08
N ALA A 437 3.57 -13.77 -13.08
CA ALA A 437 3.95 -12.37 -13.23
C ALA A 437 3.05 -11.58 -14.22
N GLN A 438 1.77 -11.88 -14.24
CA GLN A 438 0.76 -11.10 -14.95
C GLN A 438 0.16 -10.08 -13.99
N PHE A 439 0.42 -8.80 -14.23
CA PHE A 439 -0.05 -7.71 -13.40
C PHE A 439 -1.24 -6.99 -14.04
N VAL A 440 -2.24 -6.67 -13.23
CA VAL A 440 -3.42 -5.89 -13.64
C VAL A 440 -3.56 -4.69 -12.71
N GLU A 441 -3.65 -3.50 -13.28
CA GLU A 441 -3.94 -2.29 -12.52
C GLU A 441 -5.42 -2.28 -12.12
N THR A 442 -5.70 -2.18 -10.83
CA THR A 442 -7.05 -2.33 -10.30
C THR A 442 -7.55 -1.08 -9.61
N LEU A 443 -6.67 -0.20 -9.12
CA LEU A 443 -7.04 0.96 -8.33
C LEU A 443 -7.98 1.94 -9.09
N GLY A 444 -7.70 2.19 -10.36
CA GLY A 444 -8.48 3.11 -11.17
C GLY A 444 -9.90 2.65 -11.47
N VAL A 445 -10.18 1.36 -11.43
CA VAL A 445 -11.49 0.76 -11.76
C VAL A 445 -12.18 0.14 -10.55
N SER A 446 -11.45 -0.28 -9.54
CA SER A 446 -12.00 -0.98 -8.38
C SER A 446 -12.31 -0.06 -7.20
N GLY A 447 -11.62 1.09 -7.10
CA GLY A 447 -11.71 1.96 -5.94
C GLY A 447 -11.17 1.30 -4.67
N GLU A 448 -10.19 0.41 -4.79
CA GLU A 448 -9.51 -0.26 -3.67
C GLU A 448 -8.92 0.73 -2.67
N ILE A 449 -8.57 1.91 -3.14
CA ILE A 449 -8.27 3.08 -2.29
C ILE A 449 -9.41 4.08 -2.46
N ALA A 450 -10.21 4.29 -1.42
CA ALA A 450 -11.37 5.18 -1.44
C ALA A 450 -11.02 6.65 -1.73
N TYR A 451 -9.77 7.03 -1.54
CA TYR A 451 -9.26 8.37 -1.78
C TYR A 451 -7.94 8.35 -2.53
N ILE A 452 -7.96 8.79 -3.79
CA ILE A 452 -6.78 8.91 -4.62
C ILE A 452 -6.27 10.35 -4.54
N SER A 453 -5.11 10.52 -3.94
CA SER A 453 -4.40 11.79 -3.99
C SER A 453 -3.70 11.95 -5.35
N LYS A 454 -3.73 13.17 -5.90
CA LYS A 454 -3.05 13.49 -7.16
C LYS A 454 -1.61 13.94 -6.96
N SER A 455 -1.04 13.87 -5.79
CA SER A 455 0.01 14.80 -5.46
C SER A 455 1.33 14.19 -5.07
N GLY A 456 2.12 13.83 -6.08
CA GLY A 456 3.54 13.76 -5.91
C GLY A 456 4.03 12.77 -4.85
N GLY A 457 3.65 11.49 -4.97
CA GLY A 457 4.22 10.46 -4.11
C GLY A 457 5.71 10.34 -4.32
N VAL A 458 6.49 10.32 -3.23
CA VAL A 458 7.96 10.29 -3.27
C VAL A 458 8.54 9.09 -2.57
N SER A 459 7.76 8.42 -1.72
CA SER A 459 8.11 7.16 -1.07
C SER A 459 6.85 6.32 -0.87
N ALA A 460 7.01 5.03 -0.89
CA ALA A 460 5.98 4.05 -0.55
C ALA A 460 6.62 2.89 0.21
N MET A 461 5.92 2.39 1.21
CA MET A 461 6.36 1.23 1.98
C MET A 461 5.15 0.41 2.41
N THR A 462 5.30 -0.91 2.30
CA THR A 462 4.35 -1.87 2.86
C THR A 462 4.66 -2.09 4.34
N GLY A 463 3.61 -2.17 5.18
CA GLY A 463 3.70 -2.47 6.61
C GLY A 463 2.38 -3.05 7.12
N ASP A 464 2.34 -3.48 8.36
CA ASP A 464 1.12 -3.83 9.09
C ASP A 464 0.98 -2.86 10.27
N VAL A 465 0.60 -1.63 9.92
CA VAL A 465 0.70 -0.46 10.82
C VAL A 465 -0.24 -0.57 12.02
N ASN A 466 -1.34 -1.27 11.88
CA ASN A 466 -2.37 -1.42 12.93
C ASN A 466 -2.34 -2.79 13.63
N ASN A 467 -1.37 -3.66 13.29
CA ASN A 467 -1.22 -5.02 13.81
C ASN A 467 -2.48 -5.89 13.64
N ASP A 468 -3.15 -5.78 12.49
CA ASP A 468 -4.32 -6.62 12.21
C ASP A 468 -4.00 -7.82 11.30
N GLY A 469 -2.75 -7.98 10.89
CA GLY A 469 -2.26 -9.05 10.03
C GLY A 469 -2.60 -8.85 8.56
N ARG A 470 -2.87 -7.61 8.14
CA ARG A 470 -3.02 -7.24 6.73
C ARG A 470 -1.97 -6.22 6.36
N GLN A 471 -1.50 -6.28 5.14
CA GLN A 471 -0.47 -5.36 4.68
C GLN A 471 -1.08 -4.02 4.27
N ASP A 472 -0.70 -2.96 4.98
CA ASP A 472 -1.07 -1.58 4.76
C ASP A 472 -0.04 -0.87 3.86
N ILE A 473 -0.36 0.33 3.40
CA ILE A 473 0.53 1.12 2.55
C ILE A 473 0.76 2.49 3.18
N LEU A 474 2.02 2.81 3.50
CA LEU A 474 2.46 4.17 3.83
C LEU A 474 2.92 4.87 2.56
N ILE A 475 2.45 6.11 2.34
CA ILE A 475 2.88 6.97 1.25
C ILE A 475 3.37 8.30 1.80
N GLY A 476 4.60 8.67 1.44
CA GLY A 476 5.13 10.01 1.60
C GLY A 476 4.91 10.85 0.34
N TYR A 477 4.51 12.11 0.50
CA TYR A 477 4.21 13.04 -0.60
C TYR A 477 5.11 14.26 -0.56
N ALA A 478 5.46 14.78 -1.74
CA ALA A 478 6.30 15.97 -1.86
C ALA A 478 5.62 17.26 -1.39
N GLY A 479 4.31 17.34 -1.36
CA GLY A 479 3.56 18.57 -1.12
C GLY A 479 2.33 18.46 -0.25
N MET A 480 2.19 17.35 0.52
CA MET A 480 1.06 17.15 1.43
C MET A 480 1.47 16.19 2.57
N PRO A 481 0.66 16.06 3.63
CA PRO A 481 0.90 15.10 4.71
C PRO A 481 0.98 13.65 4.19
N PRO A 482 1.72 12.77 4.85
CA PRO A 482 1.76 11.36 4.50
C PRO A 482 0.41 10.69 4.75
N HIS A 483 0.09 9.68 3.96
CA HIS A 483 -1.10 8.87 4.15
C HIS A 483 -0.72 7.43 4.48
N ILE A 484 -1.52 6.82 5.36
CA ILE A 484 -1.55 5.38 5.56
C ILE A 484 -2.88 4.88 5.03
N PHE A 485 -2.83 3.99 4.06
CA PHE A 485 -4.01 3.31 3.55
C PHE A 485 -4.12 1.95 4.25
N PHE A 486 -5.13 1.83 5.12
CA PHE A 486 -5.39 0.60 5.85
C PHE A 486 -6.08 -0.42 4.95
N ASN A 487 -5.52 -1.63 4.91
CA ASN A 487 -6.10 -2.77 4.23
C ASN A 487 -7.24 -3.34 5.07
N ARG A 488 -8.46 -3.21 4.58
CA ARG A 488 -9.68 -3.68 5.26
C ARG A 488 -9.94 -5.16 5.08
N GLY A 489 -9.06 -5.88 4.41
CA GLY A 489 -9.34 -7.21 3.91
C GLY A 489 -10.30 -7.14 2.70
N PHE A 490 -10.87 -8.27 2.32
CA PHE A 490 -11.75 -8.39 1.15
C PHE A 490 -11.27 -7.59 -0.07
N ARG A 491 -9.93 -7.52 -0.24
CA ARG A 491 -9.23 -6.85 -1.34
C ARG A 491 -9.56 -5.35 -1.46
N SER A 492 -9.65 -4.65 -0.34
CA SER A 492 -10.02 -3.23 -0.31
C SER A 492 -9.22 -2.41 0.69
N PHE A 493 -8.76 -1.24 0.24
CA PHE A 493 -8.17 -0.18 1.05
C PHE A 493 -9.16 0.97 1.29
N GLY A 494 -10.38 0.69 1.60
CA GLY A 494 -11.48 1.67 1.67
C GLY A 494 -11.32 2.81 2.69
N HIS A 495 -10.24 2.84 3.48
CA HIS A 495 -9.98 3.88 4.46
C HIS A 495 -8.54 4.37 4.38
N SER A 496 -8.34 5.68 4.41
CA SER A 496 -7.03 6.30 4.54
C SER A 496 -6.93 7.13 5.82
N HIS A 497 -5.84 6.98 6.54
CA HIS A 497 -5.49 7.83 7.66
C HIS A 497 -4.49 8.88 7.20
N GLN A 498 -4.91 10.14 7.19
CA GLN A 498 -4.03 11.27 6.99
C GLN A 498 -3.51 11.70 8.36
N LEU A 499 -2.20 11.73 8.54
CA LEU A 499 -1.63 12.28 9.75
C LEU A 499 -1.89 13.79 9.83
N ASP A 500 -2.52 14.23 10.90
CA ASP A 500 -2.70 15.65 11.15
C ASP A 500 -1.39 16.26 11.66
N LEU A 501 -0.56 16.66 10.70
CA LEU A 501 0.67 17.40 10.98
C LEU A 501 0.41 18.88 11.16
N GLY A 502 -0.80 19.37 10.87
CA GLY A 502 -1.15 20.79 10.90
C GLY A 502 -1.24 21.36 12.30
N GLU A 503 -1.86 20.68 13.24
CA GLU A 503 -1.95 21.08 14.64
C GLU A 503 -0.56 21.22 15.28
N GLN A 504 0.36 20.36 14.89
CA GLN A 504 1.73 20.32 15.39
C GLN A 504 2.68 21.26 14.66
N LYS A 505 2.23 21.94 13.62
CA LYS A 505 3.05 22.82 12.76
C LYS A 505 4.28 22.13 12.15
N LEU A 506 4.20 20.81 11.93
CA LEU A 506 5.27 20.05 11.27
C LEU A 506 5.39 20.43 9.79
N LEU A 507 4.28 20.81 9.17
CA LEU A 507 4.23 21.32 7.81
C LEU A 507 3.59 22.72 7.82
N PRO A 508 4.34 23.76 8.21
CA PRO A 508 3.77 25.09 8.49
C PRO A 508 3.28 25.83 7.23
N GLN A 509 3.67 25.39 6.05
CA GLN A 509 3.34 26.06 4.78
C GLN A 509 2.82 25.05 3.74
N ALA A 510 1.89 25.50 2.90
CA ALA A 510 1.46 24.75 1.73
C ALA A 510 2.67 24.47 0.81
N GLY A 511 2.88 23.22 0.45
CA GLY A 511 4.00 22.75 -0.33
C GLY A 511 5.16 22.15 0.48
N ASP A 512 5.13 22.28 1.80
CA ASP A 512 6.01 21.49 2.64
C ASP A 512 5.50 20.04 2.67
N GLY A 513 6.33 19.08 2.30
CA GLY A 513 6.02 17.67 2.25
C GLY A 513 7.20 16.84 2.76
N GLN A 514 7.29 15.61 2.30
CA GLN A 514 8.35 14.70 2.68
C GLN A 514 9.37 14.53 1.54
N GLN A 515 10.59 14.16 1.90
CA GLN A 515 11.58 13.60 0.99
C GLN A 515 11.57 12.08 1.03
N ALA A 516 11.32 11.49 2.22
CA ALA A 516 11.22 10.06 2.43
C ALA A 516 10.32 9.76 3.65
N ALA A 517 9.78 8.56 3.69
CA ALA A 517 9.06 7.99 4.83
C ALA A 517 9.37 6.50 4.92
N CYS A 518 9.43 5.94 6.14
CA CYS A 518 9.56 4.52 6.35
C CYS A 518 8.85 4.05 7.64
N LEU A 519 8.62 2.75 7.70
CA LEU A 519 8.09 2.02 8.85
C LEU A 519 9.17 1.10 9.43
N GLY A 520 9.09 0.79 10.73
CA GLY A 520 9.93 -0.19 11.38
C GLY A 520 9.71 -0.21 12.87
N ASP A 521 9.81 -1.36 13.50
CA ASP A 521 9.73 -1.52 14.95
C ASP A 521 11.09 -1.16 15.58
N PHE A 522 11.36 0.14 15.71
CA PHE A 522 12.66 0.65 16.16
C PHE A 522 12.85 0.50 17.66
N ASP A 523 11.80 0.54 18.46
CA ASP A 523 11.84 0.42 19.91
C ASP A 523 11.64 -1.02 20.41
N GLY A 524 11.27 -1.95 19.51
CA GLY A 524 11.12 -3.37 19.81
C GLY A 524 9.82 -3.69 20.56
N ASN A 525 8.79 -2.86 20.43
CA ASN A 525 7.51 -3.06 21.11
C ASN A 525 6.54 -3.95 20.32
N GLY A 526 6.89 -4.39 19.10
CA GLY A 526 6.08 -5.23 18.24
C GLY A 526 5.06 -4.47 17.39
N ALA A 527 5.19 -3.15 17.29
CA ALA A 527 4.40 -2.32 16.42
C ALA A 527 5.32 -1.46 15.54
N GLU A 528 4.95 -1.29 14.27
CA GLU A 528 5.78 -0.51 13.35
C GLU A 528 5.64 1.00 13.63
N ASP A 529 6.74 1.61 14.02
CA ASP A 529 6.90 3.04 14.14
C ASP A 529 7.05 3.69 12.76
N MET A 530 6.80 5.00 12.67
CA MET A 530 7.00 5.74 11.43
C MET A 530 8.09 6.79 11.59
N VAL A 531 8.94 6.90 10.56
CA VAL A 531 9.91 7.99 10.42
C VAL A 531 9.61 8.78 9.16
N LEU A 532 9.58 10.10 9.30
CA LEU A 532 9.40 11.05 8.20
C LEU A 532 10.64 11.92 8.05
N VAL A 533 11.14 12.04 6.83
CA VAL A 533 12.12 13.06 6.46
C VAL A 533 11.40 14.15 5.69
N LEU A 534 11.27 15.33 6.28
CA LEU A 534 10.57 16.47 5.69
C LEU A 534 11.43 17.15 4.61
N ARG A 535 10.80 17.94 3.76
CA ARG A 535 11.50 18.68 2.69
C ARG A 535 12.53 19.70 3.23
N ASN A 536 12.33 20.21 4.43
CA ASN A 536 13.28 21.11 5.11
C ASN A 536 14.46 20.36 5.77
N GLY A 537 14.50 19.02 5.63
CA GLY A 537 15.53 18.14 6.17
C GLY A 537 15.32 17.70 7.61
N GLU A 538 14.25 18.11 8.27
CA GLU A 538 13.91 17.62 9.61
C GLU A 538 13.52 16.15 9.56
N VAL A 539 14.01 15.36 10.53
CA VAL A 539 13.71 13.95 10.68
C VAL A 539 12.90 13.76 11.94
N TRP A 540 11.68 13.26 11.73
CA TRP A 540 10.69 13.09 12.78
C TRP A 540 10.39 11.64 13.02
N TYR A 541 10.28 11.25 14.29
CA TYR A 541 9.92 9.92 14.77
C TYR A 541 8.52 9.95 15.36
N PHE A 542 7.69 9.04 14.93
CA PHE A 542 6.33 8.81 15.39
C PHE A 542 6.28 7.40 15.98
N PRO A 543 6.44 7.28 17.32
CA PRO A 543 6.36 5.99 17.97
C PRO A 543 4.94 5.44 17.89
N ARG A 544 4.81 4.20 17.55
CA ARG A 544 3.54 3.48 17.59
C ARG A 544 3.22 3.09 19.03
N ARG A 545 2.03 3.42 19.52
CA ARG A 545 1.59 2.97 20.85
C ARG A 545 1.08 1.55 20.77
N ALA A 546 1.70 0.64 21.50
CA ALA A 546 1.07 -0.62 21.88
C ALA A 546 0.16 -0.37 23.08
N LEU A 547 -1.12 -0.71 22.95
CA LEU A 547 -2.20 -0.27 23.85
C LEU A 547 -2.03 -0.59 25.34
N ASP A 548 -1.15 -1.52 25.77
CA ASP A 548 -0.89 -1.74 27.21
C ASP A 548 0.46 -2.39 27.55
N ARG A 549 1.21 -2.97 26.59
CA ARG A 549 2.50 -3.65 26.85
C ARG A 549 3.35 -3.75 25.59
N PHE A 550 3.16 -4.83 24.84
CA PHE A 550 3.72 -5.10 23.54
C PHE A 550 2.60 -5.40 22.55
N ALA A 551 2.74 -4.96 21.32
CA ALA A 551 1.89 -5.44 20.26
C ALA A 551 2.28 -6.89 19.91
N LEU A 552 1.30 -7.65 19.45
CA LEU A 552 1.55 -9.05 19.06
C LEU A 552 1.98 -9.07 17.60
N ALA A 553 3.17 -9.58 17.34
CA ALA A 553 3.70 -9.71 16.00
C ALA A 553 4.73 -10.83 15.88
N VAL A 554 4.93 -11.32 14.65
CA VAL A 554 6.11 -12.08 14.26
C VAL A 554 6.90 -11.25 13.25
N THR A 555 8.15 -10.97 13.57
CA THR A 555 9.08 -10.35 12.63
C THR A 555 10.01 -11.41 12.04
N VAL A 556 10.26 -11.35 10.73
CA VAL A 556 11.12 -12.31 10.04
C VAL A 556 12.24 -11.60 9.31
N ALA A 557 13.46 -11.95 9.62
CA ALA A 557 14.66 -11.46 8.92
C ALA A 557 15.58 -12.62 8.54
N LEU A 558 16.28 -12.49 7.41
CA LEU A 558 17.28 -13.46 6.98
C LEU A 558 18.63 -13.16 7.62
N ARG A 559 19.44 -14.20 7.78
CA ARG A 559 20.85 -14.01 8.12
C ARG A 559 21.63 -13.54 6.90
N PRO A 560 22.60 -12.65 7.11
CA PRO A 560 23.53 -12.29 6.05
C PRO A 560 24.23 -13.54 5.47
N GLY A 561 24.38 -13.57 4.15
CA GLY A 561 25.01 -14.68 3.42
C GLY A 561 24.10 -15.86 3.06
N GLU A 562 22.85 -15.89 3.53
CA GLU A 562 21.84 -16.85 3.07
C GLU A 562 21.36 -16.50 1.65
N ALA A 563 20.72 -17.47 0.99
CA ALA A 563 20.10 -17.21 -0.32
C ALA A 563 18.92 -16.24 -0.18
N GLU A 564 18.86 -15.19 -1.01
CA GLU A 564 17.87 -14.12 -0.94
C GLU A 564 17.56 -13.49 -2.31
N PRO A 565 16.38 -12.86 -2.50
CA PRO A 565 15.29 -12.79 -1.54
C PRO A 565 14.56 -14.11 -1.36
N VAL A 566 13.91 -14.27 -0.22
CA VAL A 566 13.05 -15.42 0.08
C VAL A 566 11.64 -14.93 0.35
N MET A 567 10.66 -15.51 -0.32
CA MET A 567 9.26 -15.24 0.01
C MET A 567 8.89 -16.00 1.28
N VAL A 568 8.37 -15.26 2.27
CA VAL A 568 7.86 -15.81 3.53
C VAL A 568 6.39 -15.49 3.63
N THR A 569 5.54 -16.50 3.80
CA THR A 569 4.11 -16.35 4.05
C THR A 569 3.79 -16.67 5.49
N GLY A 570 2.94 -15.85 6.12
CA GLY A 570 2.44 -16.07 7.48
C GLY A 570 0.99 -16.53 7.47
N TRP A 571 0.63 -17.38 8.43
CA TRP A 571 -0.73 -17.91 8.57
C TRP A 571 -1.14 -17.95 10.03
N SER A 572 -2.29 -17.37 10.35
CA SER A 572 -2.95 -17.53 11.65
C SER A 572 -4.17 -18.45 11.43
N GLY A 573 -4.06 -19.71 11.87
CA GLY A 573 -5.05 -20.72 11.54
C GLY A 573 -5.17 -20.95 10.04
N ARG A 574 -6.32 -20.59 9.45
CA ARG A 574 -6.58 -20.69 8.00
C ARG A 574 -6.37 -19.38 7.26
N ARG A 575 -6.23 -18.29 7.99
CA ARG A 575 -6.08 -16.95 7.44
C ARG A 575 -4.62 -16.70 6.99
N CYS A 576 -4.43 -16.30 5.74
CA CYS A 576 -3.18 -15.79 5.25
C CYS A 576 -2.95 -14.36 5.78
N LEU A 577 -1.77 -14.12 6.37
CA LEU A 577 -1.31 -12.80 6.83
C LEU A 577 -0.45 -12.10 5.75
N GLY A 578 -0.48 -12.62 4.52
CA GLY A 578 0.26 -12.12 3.39
C GLY A 578 1.63 -12.77 3.20
N ALA A 579 2.24 -12.42 2.08
CA ALA A 579 3.57 -12.85 1.67
C ALA A 579 4.53 -11.65 1.62
N TRP A 580 5.77 -11.86 2.08
CA TRP A 580 6.80 -10.83 2.14
C TRP A 580 8.08 -11.30 1.44
N PRO A 581 8.65 -10.51 0.52
CA PRO A 581 10.01 -10.74 0.03
C PRO A 581 11.02 -10.29 1.10
N VAL A 582 11.74 -11.23 1.68
CA VAL A 582 12.70 -10.97 2.77
C VAL A 582 14.11 -11.03 2.24
N THR A 583 14.91 -10.02 2.56
CA THR A 583 16.36 -9.97 2.33
C THR A 583 17.09 -9.71 3.63
N SER A 584 18.35 -10.10 3.71
CA SER A 584 19.16 -9.93 4.94
C SER A 584 19.40 -8.46 5.29
N GLY A 585 19.47 -7.59 4.30
CA GLY A 585 19.71 -6.14 4.47
C GLY A 585 18.48 -5.26 4.24
N GLY A 586 17.31 -5.85 4.05
CA GLY A 586 16.05 -5.15 3.88
C GLY A 586 15.25 -5.01 5.17
N PRO A 587 14.07 -4.38 5.10
CA PRO A 587 13.11 -4.40 6.18
C PRO A 587 12.75 -5.84 6.56
N PRO A 588 12.65 -6.17 7.85
CA PRO A 588 12.08 -7.46 8.27
C PRO A 588 10.64 -7.60 7.76
N ALA A 589 10.23 -8.82 7.40
CA ALA A 589 8.80 -9.08 7.22
C ALA A 589 8.09 -8.94 8.56
N PHE A 590 6.90 -8.34 8.53
CA PHE A 590 6.16 -8.02 9.73
C PHE A 590 4.74 -8.62 9.63
N PHE A 591 4.41 -9.51 10.56
CA PHE A 591 3.10 -10.15 10.65
C PHE A 591 2.46 -9.77 11.98
N GLY A 592 1.59 -8.77 11.98
CA GLY A 592 0.81 -8.36 13.15
C GLY A 592 -0.30 -9.35 13.48
N LEU A 593 -0.71 -9.37 14.73
CA LEU A 593 -1.75 -10.26 15.22
C LEU A 593 -2.76 -9.49 16.06
N VAL A 594 -4.03 -9.80 15.82
CA VAL A 594 -5.13 -9.28 16.65
C VAL A 594 -5.13 -9.96 18.01
N ASP A 595 -4.94 -11.28 18.02
CA ASP A 595 -5.00 -12.13 19.21
C ASP A 595 -3.73 -12.99 19.34
N ALA A 596 -3.42 -13.35 20.58
CA ALA A 596 -2.33 -14.29 20.87
C ALA A 596 -2.64 -15.68 20.28
N GLY A 597 -1.64 -16.31 19.68
CA GLY A 597 -1.82 -17.61 19.10
C GLY A 597 -0.65 -18.10 18.26
N PRO A 598 -0.76 -19.27 17.66
CA PRO A 598 0.25 -19.78 16.76
C PRO A 598 0.19 -19.11 15.38
N VAL A 599 1.37 -18.77 14.86
CA VAL A 599 1.58 -18.33 13.48
C VAL A 599 2.36 -19.40 12.75
N THR A 600 1.81 -19.90 11.66
CA THR A 600 2.53 -20.82 10.78
C THR A 600 3.25 -20.03 9.70
N LEU A 601 4.59 -20.02 9.74
CA LEU A 601 5.43 -19.44 8.71
C LEU A 601 5.76 -20.50 7.66
N LYS A 602 5.69 -20.13 6.39
CA LYS A 602 6.09 -20.98 5.26
C LYS A 602 7.07 -20.21 4.39
N TRP A 603 8.15 -20.88 3.99
CA TRP A 603 9.15 -20.30 3.10
C TRP A 603 9.85 -21.38 2.27
N ARG A 604 10.50 -20.95 1.22
CA ARG A 604 11.32 -21.81 0.39
C ARG A 604 12.56 -21.06 -0.08
N PHE A 605 13.73 -21.56 0.27
CA PHE A 605 14.96 -21.08 -0.33
C PHE A 605 15.07 -21.54 -1.80
N PRO A 606 15.67 -20.73 -2.68
CA PRO A 606 15.88 -21.12 -4.07
C PRO A 606 16.53 -22.50 -4.22
N GLY A 607 15.89 -23.39 -4.98
CA GLY A 607 16.37 -24.77 -5.18
C GLY A 607 16.20 -25.73 -4.00
N ALA A 608 15.62 -25.30 -2.89
CA ALA A 608 15.36 -26.14 -1.71
C ALA A 608 13.87 -26.61 -1.64
N GLU A 609 13.61 -27.57 -0.78
CA GLU A 609 12.24 -27.98 -0.45
C GLU A 609 11.52 -26.93 0.40
N PRO A 610 10.19 -26.78 0.24
CA PRO A 610 9.40 -25.89 1.10
C PRO A 610 9.55 -26.25 2.57
N GLN A 611 9.62 -25.24 3.42
CA GLN A 611 9.74 -25.37 4.86
C GLN A 611 8.57 -24.70 5.57
N THR A 612 8.23 -25.22 6.73
CA THR A 612 7.14 -24.71 7.56
C THR A 612 7.55 -24.75 9.02
N GLN A 613 7.25 -23.69 9.75
CA GLN A 613 7.49 -23.58 11.19
C GLN A 613 6.32 -22.89 11.86
N GLU A 614 5.86 -23.47 12.96
CA GLU A 614 4.92 -22.81 13.86
C GLU A 614 5.65 -21.98 14.91
N VAL A 615 5.22 -20.73 15.09
CA VAL A 615 5.75 -19.78 16.06
C VAL A 615 4.60 -19.36 16.98
N LEU A 616 4.74 -19.58 18.28
CA LEU A 616 3.72 -19.19 19.26
C LEU A 616 3.96 -17.76 19.76
N VAL A 617 2.99 -16.88 19.54
CA VAL A 617 2.98 -15.51 20.06
C VAL A 617 1.99 -15.42 21.23
N VAL A 618 2.46 -15.00 22.40
CA VAL A 618 1.65 -15.01 23.64
C VAL A 618 1.44 -13.59 24.17
N ASP A 619 2.52 -12.88 24.54
CA ASP A 619 2.45 -11.61 25.25
C ASP A 619 3.46 -10.56 24.74
N ARG A 620 4.24 -10.89 23.73
CA ARG A 620 5.27 -10.03 23.15
C ARG A 620 5.57 -10.43 21.69
N PRO A 621 6.20 -9.55 20.91
CA PRO A 621 6.64 -9.90 19.56
C PRO A 621 7.69 -11.01 19.59
N VAL A 622 7.70 -11.82 18.53
CA VAL A 622 8.65 -12.89 18.34
C VAL A 622 9.48 -12.63 17.09
N HIS A 623 10.79 -12.62 17.24
CA HIS A 623 11.70 -12.53 16.10
C HIS A 623 12.06 -13.94 15.59
N PHE A 624 11.90 -14.18 14.30
CA PHE A 624 12.15 -15.46 13.66
C PHE A 624 13.18 -15.31 12.52
N THR A 625 14.09 -16.27 12.44
CA THR A 625 15.06 -16.32 11.34
C THR A 625 14.95 -17.66 10.63
N PRO A 626 14.48 -17.68 9.36
CA PRO A 626 14.47 -18.86 8.52
C PRO A 626 15.87 -19.44 8.37
N ARG A 627 15.96 -20.77 8.31
CA ARG A 627 17.23 -21.48 8.07
C ARG A 627 17.03 -22.45 6.92
N PRO A 628 18.05 -22.64 6.05
CA PRO A 628 18.04 -23.77 5.14
C PRO A 628 17.96 -25.09 5.91
N LYS A 629 17.27 -26.05 5.35
CA LYS A 629 17.23 -27.41 5.91
C LYS A 629 18.60 -28.06 5.64
N GLU A 630 19.26 -28.57 6.70
CA GLU A 630 20.53 -29.30 6.60
C GLU A 630 20.40 -30.58 5.76
#